data_57e5bf37de5ca937843a21eec176290f
#
_entry.id   57e5bf37de5ca937843a21eec176290f
#
_cell.length_a   1.000
_cell.length_b   1.000
_cell.length_c   1.000
_cell.angle_alpha   90.00
_cell.angle_beta   90.00
_cell.angle_gamma   90.00
#
_symmetry.space_group_name_H-M   'P 1'
#
loop_
_entity.id
_entity.type
_entity.pdbx_description
1 polymer ?
#
loop_
_entity_poly.entity_id
_entity_poly.type
_entity_poly.pdbx_seq_one_letter_code
_entity_poly.pdbx_strand_id
1 'polypeptide(L)'
;MTMIKINQSLNQPLEFKTDCLILPCVENKKVAGELKEIDQKLAGAISQAFENKRFGGKSGQTLLLNTNGTMKAPYLLLVGIGKVKEVTPEKICQAAATAAKLAEQSKFKTAATDLSPFDALSKGKSGLYGDLAGAIAEGAGLALYHFDNYKSKDEKDDSPSRLEKLTLLIASKSRQASTEKSIARAEKIISAVHTARDLVSHPGNTVTPTYLADHAKKMARTNKITCKVLGKKEMEKLGMGSLLGVAQGSDEPPALIVLEYYGAAKKKAPTVIVGKGITFDTGGISLKPGAGMDEMKMDMSGSATTLATMQLVSSLKLKTNVIGIVAAAENMPSGSAIKPGDILK
;
A
#
# COMPACT_ATOMS: atom_id res chain seq x y z
N MET A 1 11.18 -5.80 -6.02
CA MET A 1 11.04 -5.39 -4.59
C MET A 1 10.48 -6.54 -3.77
N THR A 2 11.07 -6.87 -2.62
CA THR A 2 10.59 -7.98 -1.79
C THR A 2 9.60 -7.41 -0.78
N MET A 3 8.31 -7.77 -0.93
CA MET A 3 7.28 -7.42 0.06
C MET A 3 7.56 -8.18 1.36
N ILE A 4 7.17 -7.58 2.50
CA ILE A 4 7.16 -8.29 3.78
C ILE A 4 6.33 -9.58 3.67
N LYS A 5 6.86 -10.67 4.20
CA LYS A 5 6.12 -11.95 4.26
C LYS A 5 5.15 -11.92 5.44
N ILE A 6 3.85 -12.04 5.16
CA ILE A 6 2.81 -12.07 6.19
C ILE A 6 2.26 -13.49 6.27
N ASN A 7 2.21 -14.05 7.47
CA ASN A 7 1.65 -15.38 7.72
C ASN A 7 0.89 -15.42 9.03
N GLN A 8 0.29 -16.56 9.36
CA GLN A 8 -0.40 -16.79 10.61
C GLN A 8 0.17 -18.00 11.36
N SER A 9 -0.05 -18.06 12.66
CA SER A 9 0.35 -19.19 13.50
C SER A 9 -0.59 -19.39 14.68
N LEU A 10 -0.81 -20.66 15.05
CA LEU A 10 -1.55 -21.10 16.26
C LEU A 10 -0.58 -21.27 17.42
N ASN A 11 -0.02 -20.18 17.91
CA ASN A 11 0.91 -20.21 19.04
C ASN A 11 0.50 -19.19 20.10
N GLN A 12 0.82 -19.49 21.36
CA GLN A 12 0.66 -18.53 22.45
C GLN A 12 1.64 -17.37 22.26
N PRO A 13 1.19 -16.11 22.38
CA PRO A 13 2.01 -14.96 22.09
C PRO A 13 3.33 -14.92 22.88
N LEU A 14 3.28 -15.22 24.17
CA LEU A 14 4.46 -15.16 25.06
C LEU A 14 5.49 -16.26 24.78
N GLU A 15 5.08 -17.37 24.16
CA GLU A 15 5.94 -18.50 23.81
C GLU A 15 6.42 -18.46 22.35
N PHE A 16 6.00 -17.46 21.58
CA PHE A 16 6.37 -17.36 20.18
C PHE A 16 7.76 -16.73 20.00
N LYS A 17 8.66 -17.43 19.30
CA LYS A 17 10.01 -16.95 19.02
C LYS A 17 9.99 -15.97 17.84
N THR A 18 10.29 -14.72 18.12
CA THR A 18 10.40 -13.61 17.16
C THR A 18 11.29 -12.52 17.74
N ASP A 19 11.81 -11.59 16.95
CA ASP A 19 12.61 -10.48 17.49
C ASP A 19 11.75 -9.52 18.30
N CYS A 20 10.51 -9.28 17.86
CA CYS A 20 9.58 -8.35 18.51
C CYS A 20 8.16 -8.93 18.55
N LEU A 21 7.58 -9.01 19.74
CA LEU A 21 6.15 -9.28 19.93
C LEU A 21 5.39 -7.95 19.98
N ILE A 22 4.40 -7.78 19.13
CA ILE A 22 3.54 -6.60 19.05
C ILE A 22 2.20 -6.92 19.72
N LEU A 23 1.80 -6.14 20.71
CA LEU A 23 0.50 -6.28 21.37
C LEU A 23 -0.35 -5.03 21.15
N PRO A 24 -1.51 -5.15 20.48
CA PRO A 24 -2.48 -4.05 20.38
C PRO A 24 -3.14 -3.81 21.73
N CYS A 25 -3.15 -2.54 22.16
CA CYS A 25 -3.67 -2.15 23.47
C CYS A 25 -4.79 -1.13 23.33
N VAL A 26 -5.94 -1.40 23.94
CA VAL A 26 -7.02 -0.41 24.05
C VAL A 26 -6.67 0.70 25.05
N GLU A 27 -7.19 1.89 24.82
CA GLU A 27 -7.01 3.02 25.72
C GLU A 27 -7.61 2.73 27.09
N ASN A 28 -6.78 2.85 28.12
CA ASN A 28 -7.17 2.65 29.51
C ASN A 28 -6.38 3.61 30.44
N LYS A 29 -6.86 3.77 31.67
CA LYS A 29 -6.18 4.58 32.69
C LYS A 29 -5.10 3.80 33.44
N LYS A 30 -5.13 2.46 33.39
CA LYS A 30 -4.18 1.56 34.07
C LYS A 30 -4.09 0.22 33.35
N VAL A 31 -3.03 -0.51 33.64
CA VAL A 31 -2.82 -1.88 33.13
C VAL A 31 -3.97 -2.79 33.54
N ALA A 32 -4.55 -3.51 32.59
CA ALA A 32 -5.71 -4.38 32.80
C ALA A 32 -5.61 -5.65 31.93
N GLY A 33 -6.41 -6.67 32.30
CA GLY A 33 -6.50 -7.93 31.56
C GLY A 33 -5.15 -8.65 31.48
N GLU A 34 -4.85 -9.24 30.32
CA GLU A 34 -3.64 -10.02 30.05
C GLU A 34 -2.34 -9.23 30.23
N LEU A 35 -2.40 -7.91 30.02
CA LEU A 35 -1.24 -7.05 30.25
C LEU A 35 -0.74 -7.07 31.69
N LYS A 36 -1.56 -7.44 32.69
CA LYS A 36 -1.12 -7.52 34.09
C LYS A 36 -0.07 -8.61 34.29
N GLU A 37 -0.28 -9.78 33.71
CA GLU A 37 0.68 -10.90 33.82
C GLU A 37 2.00 -10.53 33.12
N ILE A 38 1.90 -9.90 31.97
CA ILE A 38 3.08 -9.42 31.22
C ILE A 38 3.83 -8.36 32.05
N ASP A 39 3.11 -7.43 32.64
CA ASP A 39 3.68 -6.36 33.45
C ASP A 39 4.41 -6.91 34.69
N GLN A 40 3.86 -7.95 35.35
CA GLN A 40 4.55 -8.65 36.45
C GLN A 40 5.87 -9.29 36.00
N LYS A 41 5.89 -9.94 34.81
CA LYS A 41 7.11 -10.50 34.23
C LYS A 41 8.14 -9.42 33.89
N LEU A 42 7.69 -8.20 33.58
CA LEU A 42 8.54 -7.04 33.26
C LEU A 42 8.76 -6.10 34.47
N ALA A 43 8.63 -6.62 35.71
CA ALA A 43 8.86 -5.89 36.95
C ALA A 43 8.10 -4.53 37.02
N GLY A 44 6.88 -4.46 36.49
CA GLY A 44 6.04 -3.27 36.58
C GLY A 44 6.34 -2.19 35.54
N ALA A 45 7.17 -2.47 34.51
CA ALA A 45 7.58 -1.47 33.51
C ALA A 45 6.40 -0.89 32.73
N ILE A 46 5.36 -1.69 32.46
CA ILE A 46 4.16 -1.21 31.76
C ILE A 46 3.34 -0.30 32.68
N SER A 47 3.11 -0.72 33.95
CA SER A 47 2.42 0.11 34.93
C SER A 47 3.10 1.45 35.15
N GLN A 48 4.42 1.48 35.25
CA GLN A 48 5.20 2.70 35.37
C GLN A 48 5.01 3.62 34.14
N ALA A 49 4.93 3.06 32.92
CA ALA A 49 4.67 3.84 31.71
C ALA A 49 3.25 4.46 31.70
N PHE A 50 2.26 3.75 32.25
CA PHE A 50 0.90 4.28 32.43
C PHE A 50 0.85 5.42 33.46
N GLU A 51 1.49 5.25 34.60
CA GLU A 51 1.56 6.24 35.70
C GLU A 51 2.25 7.52 35.21
N ASN A 52 3.36 7.38 34.51
CA ASN A 52 4.11 8.50 33.94
C ASN A 52 3.48 9.07 32.67
N LYS A 53 2.28 8.60 32.27
CA LYS A 53 1.55 9.02 31.07
C LYS A 53 2.34 8.88 29.76
N ARG A 54 3.38 8.05 29.74
CA ARG A 54 4.16 7.72 28.52
C ARG A 54 3.38 6.82 27.58
N PHE A 55 2.53 5.94 28.13
CA PHE A 55 1.66 5.06 27.41
C PHE A 55 0.30 4.94 28.13
N GLY A 56 -0.76 4.83 27.35
CA GLY A 56 -2.13 4.68 27.88
C GLY A 56 -3.04 4.00 26.85
N GLY A 57 -2.45 3.48 25.75
CA GLY A 57 -3.20 2.80 24.69
C GLY A 57 -3.95 3.74 23.73
N LYS A 58 -3.70 5.07 23.77
CA LYS A 58 -4.28 6.00 22.81
C LYS A 58 -3.84 5.62 21.41
N SER A 59 -4.70 5.87 20.42
CA SER A 59 -4.40 5.56 19.00
C SER A 59 -3.04 6.11 18.58
N GLY A 60 -2.19 5.24 18.02
CA GLY A 60 -0.84 5.58 17.55
C GLY A 60 0.23 5.70 18.63
N GLN A 61 -0.10 5.61 19.91
CA GLN A 61 0.94 5.52 20.95
C GLN A 61 1.69 4.19 20.86
N THR A 62 2.99 4.23 21.12
CA THR A 62 3.85 3.05 21.17
C THR A 62 4.69 3.03 22.43
N LEU A 63 4.99 1.81 22.91
CA LEU A 63 5.93 1.58 24.00
C LEU A 63 6.74 0.34 23.67
N LEU A 64 8.04 0.52 23.42
CA LEU A 64 8.98 -0.57 23.15
C LEU A 64 9.75 -0.88 24.43
N LEU A 65 9.72 -2.15 24.84
CA LEU A 65 10.37 -2.65 26.06
C LEU A 65 11.28 -3.83 25.72
N ASN A 66 12.45 -3.88 26.37
CA ASN A 66 13.25 -5.10 26.40
C ASN A 66 12.63 -6.07 27.40
N THR A 67 12.50 -7.33 27.04
CA THR A 67 11.91 -8.36 27.92
C THR A 67 12.90 -8.97 28.90
N ASN A 68 14.19 -8.62 28.80
CA ASN A 68 15.26 -9.12 29.66
C ASN A 68 15.26 -10.65 29.83
N GLY A 69 14.86 -11.38 28.77
CA GLY A 69 14.81 -12.84 28.77
C GLY A 69 13.62 -13.46 29.48
N THR A 70 12.66 -12.66 29.97
CA THR A 70 11.43 -13.16 30.62
C THR A 70 10.39 -13.70 29.61
N MET A 71 10.60 -13.45 28.33
CA MET A 71 9.76 -13.92 27.23
C MET A 71 10.63 -14.49 26.10
N LYS A 72 10.03 -15.28 25.20
CA LYS A 72 10.73 -15.80 24.00
C LYS A 72 11.10 -14.72 22.98
N ALA A 73 10.31 -13.65 22.92
CA ALA A 73 10.64 -12.47 22.13
C ALA A 73 11.50 -11.51 22.99
N PRO A 74 12.71 -11.12 22.54
CA PRO A 74 13.58 -10.21 23.30
C PRO A 74 12.99 -8.81 23.45
N TYR A 75 12.06 -8.41 22.56
CA TYR A 75 11.39 -7.13 22.63
C TYR A 75 9.88 -7.26 22.60
N LEU A 76 9.21 -6.41 23.37
CA LEU A 76 7.77 -6.23 23.42
C LEU A 76 7.43 -4.82 22.95
N LEU A 77 6.58 -4.72 21.94
CA LEU A 77 6.06 -3.45 21.43
C LEU A 77 4.55 -3.38 21.72
N LEU A 78 4.16 -2.48 22.62
CA LEU A 78 2.75 -2.15 22.80
C LEU A 78 2.36 -1.07 21.80
N VAL A 79 1.22 -1.24 21.11
CA VAL A 79 0.66 -0.25 20.20
C VAL A 79 -0.77 0.09 20.61
N GLY A 80 -1.04 1.38 20.82
CA GLY A 80 -2.35 1.88 21.19
C GLY A 80 -3.31 1.86 19.99
N ILE A 81 -4.50 1.27 20.19
CA ILE A 81 -5.59 1.22 19.21
C ILE A 81 -6.77 2.14 19.58
N GLY A 82 -6.62 2.91 20.66
CA GLY A 82 -7.64 3.84 21.14
C GLY A 82 -8.77 3.17 21.90
N LYS A 83 -9.91 3.86 22.05
CA LYS A 83 -11.06 3.39 22.79
C LYS A 83 -11.77 2.27 22.08
N VAL A 84 -12.20 1.22 22.81
CA VAL A 84 -12.92 0.05 22.27
C VAL A 84 -14.07 0.42 21.34
N LYS A 85 -14.86 1.45 21.69
CA LYS A 85 -16.02 1.90 20.90
C LYS A 85 -15.64 2.55 19.57
N GLU A 86 -14.40 2.96 19.43
CA GLU A 86 -13.88 3.69 18.27
C GLU A 86 -12.98 2.82 17.38
N VAL A 87 -12.77 1.55 17.72
CA VAL A 87 -11.96 0.61 16.92
C VAL A 87 -12.63 0.35 15.58
N THR A 88 -11.92 0.66 14.51
CA THR A 88 -12.29 0.40 13.12
C THR A 88 -11.14 -0.26 12.39
N PRO A 89 -11.37 -0.95 11.25
CA PRO A 89 -10.29 -1.48 10.43
C PRO A 89 -9.25 -0.42 10.05
N GLU A 90 -9.67 0.82 9.76
CA GLU A 90 -8.77 1.94 9.44
C GLU A 90 -7.83 2.27 10.61
N LYS A 91 -8.35 2.41 11.84
CA LYS A 91 -7.51 2.68 13.03
C LYS A 91 -6.53 1.53 13.29
N ILE A 92 -6.93 0.29 13.05
CA ILE A 92 -6.05 -0.88 13.18
C ILE A 92 -4.97 -0.87 12.11
N CYS A 93 -5.33 -0.53 10.87
CA CYS A 93 -4.37 -0.36 9.78
C CYS A 93 -3.29 0.69 10.15
N GLN A 94 -3.69 1.84 10.66
CA GLN A 94 -2.77 2.91 11.10
C GLN A 94 -1.88 2.46 12.29
N ALA A 95 -2.45 1.76 13.26
CA ALA A 95 -1.69 1.23 14.39
C ALA A 95 -0.66 0.18 13.95
N ALA A 96 -1.05 -0.74 13.05
CA ALA A 96 -0.16 -1.73 12.47
C ALA A 96 0.96 -1.09 11.63
N ALA A 97 0.64 -0.04 10.86
CA ALA A 97 1.62 0.74 10.12
C ALA A 97 2.67 1.37 11.05
N THR A 98 2.22 1.97 12.15
CA THR A 98 3.09 2.57 13.18
C THR A 98 3.99 1.53 13.83
N ALA A 99 3.43 0.38 14.22
CA ALA A 99 4.17 -0.70 14.85
C ALA A 99 5.20 -1.32 13.90
N ALA A 100 4.84 -1.55 12.62
CA ALA A 100 5.73 -2.12 11.62
C ALA A 100 6.92 -1.20 11.32
N LYS A 101 6.67 0.11 11.17
CA LYS A 101 7.74 1.11 10.99
C LYS A 101 8.70 1.15 12.18
N LEU A 102 8.17 1.14 13.40
CA LEU A 102 9.01 1.15 14.60
C LEU A 102 9.83 -0.13 14.72
N ALA A 103 9.24 -1.29 14.40
CA ALA A 103 9.96 -2.56 14.37
C ALA A 103 11.12 -2.54 13.36
N GLU A 104 10.89 -2.01 12.16
CA GLU A 104 11.94 -1.86 11.13
C GLU A 104 13.03 -0.88 11.56
N GLN A 105 12.65 0.30 12.07
CA GLN A 105 13.59 1.31 12.60
C GLN A 105 14.44 0.76 13.75
N SER A 106 13.87 -0.16 14.54
CA SER A 106 14.57 -0.88 15.60
C SER A 106 15.45 -2.03 15.10
N LYS A 107 15.57 -2.18 13.76
CA LYS A 107 16.38 -3.20 13.08
C LYS A 107 15.92 -4.64 13.36
N PHE A 108 14.64 -4.86 13.68
CA PHE A 108 14.08 -6.21 13.80
C PHE A 108 13.81 -6.81 12.43
N LYS A 109 14.15 -8.08 12.24
CA LYS A 109 13.87 -8.83 11.01
C LYS A 109 12.51 -9.53 11.06
N THR A 110 12.09 -9.93 12.25
CA THR A 110 10.85 -10.67 12.46
C THR A 110 10.00 -10.02 13.54
N ALA A 111 8.69 -9.96 13.31
CA ALA A 111 7.72 -9.55 14.31
C ALA A 111 6.53 -10.51 14.32
N ALA A 112 5.86 -10.57 15.45
CA ALA A 112 4.57 -11.26 15.58
C ALA A 112 3.58 -10.34 16.29
N THR A 113 2.30 -10.43 15.94
CA THR A 113 1.24 -9.69 16.61
C THR A 113 0.12 -10.61 17.08
N ASP A 114 -0.35 -10.38 18.29
CA ASP A 114 -1.47 -11.13 18.86
C ASP A 114 -2.81 -10.62 18.36
N LEU A 115 -3.64 -11.53 17.85
CA LEU A 115 -5.00 -11.24 17.39
C LEU A 115 -6.09 -11.59 18.43
N SER A 116 -5.74 -12.19 19.58
CA SER A 116 -6.71 -12.59 20.60
C SER A 116 -7.58 -11.42 21.10
N PRO A 117 -7.08 -10.18 21.27
CA PRO A 117 -7.92 -9.05 21.64
C PRO A 117 -9.06 -8.76 20.65
N PHE A 118 -8.88 -9.12 19.38
CA PHE A 118 -9.90 -8.89 18.34
C PHE A 118 -11.05 -9.89 18.38
N ASP A 119 -10.87 -11.05 19.01
CA ASP A 119 -11.97 -11.99 19.26
C ASP A 119 -13.07 -11.34 20.11
N ALA A 120 -12.68 -10.66 21.19
CA ALA A 120 -13.61 -9.93 22.05
C ALA A 120 -14.26 -8.73 21.32
N LEU A 121 -13.47 -7.96 20.55
CA LEU A 121 -13.93 -6.79 19.82
C LEU A 121 -14.91 -7.15 18.69
N SER A 122 -14.77 -8.33 18.10
CA SER A 122 -15.58 -8.81 16.99
C SER A 122 -16.81 -9.65 17.42
N LYS A 123 -16.97 -9.92 18.72
CA LYS A 123 -18.09 -10.72 19.23
C LYS A 123 -19.44 -10.11 18.80
N GLY A 124 -20.27 -10.92 18.15
CA GLY A 124 -21.57 -10.49 17.63
C GLY A 124 -21.52 -9.62 16.35
N LYS A 125 -20.33 -9.38 15.78
CA LYS A 125 -20.15 -8.61 14.54
C LYS A 125 -19.58 -9.50 13.45
N SER A 126 -20.43 -9.93 12.52
CA SER A 126 -20.02 -10.81 11.42
C SER A 126 -18.94 -10.14 10.56
N GLY A 127 -17.87 -10.88 10.26
CA GLY A 127 -16.77 -10.45 9.39
C GLY A 127 -15.72 -9.53 10.04
N LEU A 128 -16.04 -8.84 11.13
CA LEU A 128 -15.14 -7.83 11.71
C LEU A 128 -13.76 -8.39 12.10
N TYR A 129 -13.69 -9.61 12.62
CA TYR A 129 -12.40 -10.23 12.95
C TYR A 129 -11.48 -10.34 11.72
N GLY A 130 -12.02 -10.82 10.60
CA GLY A 130 -11.28 -10.89 9.34
C GLY A 130 -10.89 -9.52 8.82
N ASP A 131 -11.75 -8.52 8.93
CA ASP A 131 -11.46 -7.15 8.54
C ASP A 131 -10.32 -6.55 9.37
N LEU A 132 -10.29 -6.80 10.69
CA LEU A 132 -9.21 -6.35 11.57
C LEU A 132 -7.88 -7.07 11.26
N ALA A 133 -7.91 -8.39 11.02
CA ALA A 133 -6.72 -9.14 10.61
C ALA A 133 -6.18 -8.65 9.25
N GLY A 134 -7.08 -8.38 8.30
CA GLY A 134 -6.72 -7.79 7.01
C GLY A 134 -6.11 -6.41 7.15
N ALA A 135 -6.68 -5.56 8.01
CA ALA A 135 -6.18 -4.21 8.28
C ALA A 135 -4.76 -4.20 8.86
N ILE A 136 -4.41 -5.17 9.71
CA ILE A 136 -3.04 -5.31 10.21
C ILE A 136 -2.08 -5.64 9.06
N ALA A 137 -2.45 -6.59 8.22
CA ALA A 137 -1.63 -6.98 7.08
C ALA A 137 -1.44 -5.82 6.10
N GLU A 138 -2.52 -5.11 5.75
CA GLU A 138 -2.48 -3.92 4.88
C GLU A 138 -1.62 -2.81 5.51
N GLY A 139 -1.84 -2.48 6.78
CA GLY A 139 -1.08 -1.44 7.47
C GLY A 139 0.41 -1.70 7.49
N ALA A 140 0.82 -2.91 7.87
CA ALA A 140 2.22 -3.29 7.87
C ALA A 140 2.82 -3.28 6.46
N GLY A 141 2.15 -3.92 5.48
CA GLY A 141 2.66 -4.03 4.11
C GLY A 141 2.76 -2.68 3.40
N LEU A 142 1.78 -1.78 3.58
CA LEU A 142 1.80 -0.45 2.96
C LEU A 142 2.81 0.50 3.60
N ALA A 143 3.07 0.35 4.90
CA ALA A 143 3.99 1.20 5.64
C ALA A 143 5.46 0.90 5.35
N LEU A 144 5.78 -0.35 5.00
CA LEU A 144 7.13 -0.84 4.73
C LEU A 144 7.48 -0.78 3.23
N TYR A 145 6.83 0.10 2.48
CA TYR A 145 7.18 0.36 1.10
C TYR A 145 8.48 1.15 1.01
N HIS A 146 9.42 0.66 0.19
CA HIS A 146 10.67 1.34 -0.13
C HIS A 146 10.88 1.34 -1.64
N PHE A 147 11.39 2.43 -2.19
CA PHE A 147 11.75 2.54 -3.59
C PHE A 147 13.26 2.77 -3.71
N ASP A 148 14.02 1.70 -3.94
CA ASP A 148 15.48 1.72 -3.94
C ASP A 148 16.09 1.36 -5.30
N ASN A 149 15.29 1.41 -6.37
CA ASN A 149 15.71 0.94 -7.70
C ASN A 149 16.97 1.64 -8.26
N TYR A 150 17.22 2.85 -7.80
CA TYR A 150 18.35 3.68 -8.30
C TYR A 150 19.41 3.98 -7.24
N LYS A 151 19.26 3.42 -6.04
CA LYS A 151 20.29 3.55 -5.02
C LYS A 151 21.44 2.59 -5.30
N SER A 152 22.68 3.07 -5.20
CA SER A 152 23.86 2.22 -5.22
C SER A 152 23.85 1.32 -3.98
N LYS A 153 24.20 0.05 -4.17
CA LYS A 153 24.50 -0.84 -3.06
C LYS A 153 25.93 -0.51 -2.61
N ASP A 154 26.07 0.38 -1.66
CA ASP A 154 27.35 0.57 -1.02
C ASP A 154 27.56 -0.61 -0.07
N GLU A 155 28.58 -1.44 -0.34
CA GLU A 155 28.89 -2.63 0.48
C GLU A 155 29.28 -2.25 1.93
N LYS A 156 29.57 -0.97 2.16
CA LYS A 156 29.88 -0.39 3.49
C LYS A 156 28.68 0.22 4.19
N ASP A 157 27.56 0.40 3.52
CA ASP A 157 26.36 0.92 4.14
C ASP A 157 25.67 -0.26 4.84
N ASP A 158 25.53 -0.17 6.16
CA ASP A 158 24.59 -0.99 6.95
C ASP A 158 23.20 -0.76 6.36
N SER A 159 22.89 -1.49 5.28
CA SER A 159 21.55 -1.47 4.68
C SER A 159 20.55 -1.58 5.80
N PRO A 160 19.61 -0.63 5.96
CA PRO A 160 18.71 -0.66 7.09
C PRO A 160 18.05 -2.02 7.13
N SER A 161 18.21 -2.72 8.26
CA SER A 161 17.60 -4.04 8.49
C SER A 161 16.12 -3.90 8.21
N ARG A 162 15.60 -4.63 7.24
CA ARG A 162 14.18 -4.58 6.90
C ARG A 162 13.41 -5.59 7.72
N LEU A 163 12.21 -5.24 8.09
CA LEU A 163 11.28 -6.20 8.66
C LEU A 163 10.85 -7.17 7.55
N GLU A 164 11.36 -8.40 7.60
CA GLU A 164 11.20 -9.41 6.55
C GLU A 164 9.90 -10.21 6.73
N LYS A 165 9.46 -10.39 8.00
CA LYS A 165 8.34 -11.27 8.33
C LYS A 165 7.47 -10.73 9.46
N LEU A 166 6.15 -10.73 9.25
CA LEU A 166 5.14 -10.49 10.27
C LEU A 166 4.26 -11.73 10.42
N THR A 167 4.15 -12.26 11.65
CA THR A 167 3.27 -13.40 11.96
C THR A 167 2.07 -12.94 12.77
N LEU A 168 0.86 -13.22 12.27
CA LEU A 168 -0.39 -12.99 12.98
C LEU A 168 -0.68 -14.20 13.87
N LEU A 169 -0.65 -14.03 15.19
CA LEU A 169 -0.91 -15.09 16.16
C LEU A 169 -2.42 -15.18 16.40
N ILE A 170 -2.99 -16.34 16.13
CA ILE A 170 -4.42 -16.61 16.26
C ILE A 170 -4.70 -17.52 17.46
N ALA A 171 -5.71 -17.18 18.25
CA ALA A 171 -6.03 -17.91 19.47
C ALA A 171 -6.68 -19.28 19.22
N SER A 172 -7.34 -19.48 18.06
CA SER A 172 -8.06 -20.71 17.79
C SER A 172 -8.01 -21.13 16.32
N LYS A 173 -8.09 -22.44 16.09
CA LYS A 173 -8.15 -23.04 14.74
C LYS A 173 -9.37 -22.56 13.94
N SER A 174 -10.46 -22.18 14.61
CA SER A 174 -11.68 -21.66 13.96
C SER A 174 -11.44 -20.32 13.24
N ARG A 175 -10.40 -19.56 13.63
CA ARG A 175 -10.03 -18.29 12.99
C ARG A 175 -9.08 -18.45 11.80
N GLN A 176 -8.49 -19.62 11.63
CA GLN A 176 -7.43 -19.85 10.63
C GLN A 176 -7.88 -19.49 9.21
N ALA A 177 -9.00 -20.05 8.74
CA ALA A 177 -9.49 -19.83 7.39
C ALA A 177 -9.84 -18.34 7.10
N SER A 178 -10.45 -17.64 8.09
CA SER A 178 -10.79 -16.22 7.93
C SER A 178 -9.54 -15.34 7.89
N THR A 179 -8.55 -15.63 8.73
CA THR A 179 -7.28 -14.90 8.75
C THR A 179 -6.49 -15.10 7.46
N GLU A 180 -6.39 -16.35 6.97
CA GLU A 180 -5.72 -16.67 5.72
C GLU A 180 -6.35 -15.93 4.52
N LYS A 181 -7.68 -15.95 4.43
CA LYS A 181 -8.43 -15.20 3.40
C LYS A 181 -8.16 -13.71 3.48
N SER A 182 -8.09 -13.16 4.68
CA SER A 182 -7.84 -11.73 4.91
C SER A 182 -6.42 -11.33 4.55
N ILE A 183 -5.41 -12.14 4.91
CA ILE A 183 -4.03 -11.94 4.49
C ILE A 183 -3.93 -11.98 2.96
N ALA A 184 -4.47 -13.00 2.32
CA ALA A 184 -4.43 -13.13 0.86
C ALA A 184 -5.13 -11.97 0.12
N ARG A 185 -6.18 -11.38 0.72
CA ARG A 185 -6.82 -10.16 0.20
C ARG A 185 -5.91 -8.94 0.37
N ALA A 186 -5.33 -8.78 1.56
CA ALA A 186 -4.42 -7.68 1.87
C ALA A 186 -3.18 -7.68 0.97
N GLU A 187 -2.57 -8.84 0.71
CA GLU A 187 -1.43 -8.97 -0.19
C GLU A 187 -1.73 -8.46 -1.62
N LYS A 188 -2.94 -8.70 -2.13
CA LYS A 188 -3.38 -8.18 -3.43
C LYS A 188 -3.51 -6.66 -3.42
N ILE A 189 -4.06 -6.09 -2.34
CA ILE A 189 -4.19 -4.64 -2.16
C ILE A 189 -2.80 -4.01 -2.07
N ILE A 190 -1.93 -4.57 -1.23
CA ILE A 190 -0.54 -4.12 -1.06
C ILE A 190 0.19 -4.13 -2.41
N SER A 191 0.10 -5.25 -3.15
CA SER A 191 0.74 -5.38 -4.47
C SER A 191 0.26 -4.32 -5.46
N ALA A 192 -1.05 -4.06 -5.53
CA ALA A 192 -1.60 -3.04 -6.42
C ALA A 192 -1.15 -1.63 -6.03
N VAL A 193 -1.19 -1.29 -4.73
CA VAL A 193 -0.73 0.03 -4.25
C VAL A 193 0.77 0.21 -4.49
N HIS A 194 1.59 -0.85 -4.28
CA HIS A 194 3.02 -0.80 -4.58
C HIS A 194 3.26 -0.61 -6.08
N THR A 195 2.50 -1.26 -6.97
CA THR A 195 2.58 -1.02 -8.42
C THR A 195 2.35 0.45 -8.76
N ALA A 196 1.32 1.08 -8.18
CA ALA A 196 1.08 2.51 -8.40
C ALA A 196 2.23 3.38 -7.88
N ARG A 197 2.71 3.10 -6.67
CA ARG A 197 3.84 3.83 -6.06
C ARG A 197 5.13 3.67 -6.86
N ASP A 198 5.42 2.46 -7.35
CA ASP A 198 6.60 2.20 -8.21
C ASP A 198 6.54 3.05 -9.48
N LEU A 199 5.40 3.04 -10.20
CA LEU A 199 5.23 3.81 -11.42
C LEU A 199 5.44 5.32 -11.19
N VAL A 200 4.92 5.85 -10.11
CA VAL A 200 5.04 7.28 -9.75
C VAL A 200 6.44 7.65 -9.26
N SER A 201 7.16 6.71 -8.66
CA SER A 201 8.49 6.94 -8.08
C SER A 201 9.61 6.91 -9.13
N HIS A 202 9.41 6.24 -10.25
CA HIS A 202 10.36 6.22 -11.35
C HIS A 202 10.59 7.63 -11.94
N PRO A 203 11.77 7.92 -12.49
CA PRO A 203 12.01 9.16 -13.21
C PRO A 203 11.29 9.19 -14.56
N GLY A 204 11.03 10.40 -15.10
CA GLY A 204 10.28 10.60 -16.35
C GLY A 204 10.92 9.95 -17.57
N ASN A 205 12.24 9.84 -17.62
CA ASN A 205 12.95 9.13 -18.70
C ASN A 205 12.82 7.60 -18.63
N THR A 206 12.21 7.06 -17.57
CA THR A 206 11.88 5.63 -17.43
C THR A 206 10.42 5.38 -17.70
N VAL A 207 9.52 6.10 -17.01
CA VAL A 207 8.08 5.93 -17.18
C VAL A 207 7.56 6.91 -18.24
N THR A 208 7.79 6.56 -19.50
CA THR A 208 7.30 7.27 -20.69
C THR A 208 5.90 6.77 -21.08
N PRO A 209 5.18 7.41 -22.01
CA PRO A 209 3.91 6.89 -22.54
C PRO A 209 4.05 5.47 -23.10
N THR A 210 5.16 5.18 -23.79
CA THR A 210 5.48 3.84 -24.30
C THR A 210 5.65 2.82 -23.17
N TYR A 211 6.35 3.19 -22.10
CA TYR A 211 6.52 2.34 -20.92
C TYR A 211 5.16 2.00 -20.28
N LEU A 212 4.27 2.99 -20.11
CA LEU A 212 2.93 2.77 -19.56
C LEU A 212 2.12 1.81 -20.41
N ALA A 213 2.18 1.94 -21.74
CA ALA A 213 1.51 1.04 -22.68
C ALA A 213 2.01 -0.40 -22.55
N ASP A 214 3.32 -0.60 -22.46
CA ASP A 214 3.92 -1.93 -22.35
C ASP A 214 3.69 -2.54 -20.95
N HIS A 215 3.74 -1.74 -19.90
CA HIS A 215 3.35 -2.16 -18.55
C HIS A 215 1.89 -2.64 -18.52
N ALA A 216 0.98 -1.87 -19.13
CA ALA A 216 -0.44 -2.22 -19.23
C ALA A 216 -0.66 -3.55 -19.97
N LYS A 217 0.01 -3.75 -21.13
CA LYS A 217 -0.05 -5.01 -21.88
C LYS A 217 0.45 -6.20 -21.04
N LYS A 218 1.58 -6.05 -20.36
CA LYS A 218 2.15 -7.09 -19.49
C LYS A 218 1.22 -7.42 -18.32
N MET A 219 0.74 -6.40 -17.63
CA MET A 219 -0.20 -6.53 -16.52
C MET A 219 -1.51 -7.19 -16.97
N ALA A 220 -2.06 -6.82 -18.12
CA ALA A 220 -3.28 -7.37 -18.67
C ALA A 220 -3.18 -8.88 -18.97
N ARG A 221 -2.06 -9.33 -19.56
CA ARG A 221 -1.79 -10.77 -19.80
C ARG A 221 -1.80 -11.57 -18.51
N THR A 222 -1.11 -11.09 -17.47
CA THR A 222 -1.02 -11.76 -16.17
C THR A 222 -2.38 -11.83 -15.46
N ASN A 223 -3.20 -10.78 -15.60
CA ASN A 223 -4.46 -10.63 -14.87
C ASN A 223 -5.71 -10.98 -15.70
N LYS A 224 -5.58 -11.53 -16.91
CA LYS A 224 -6.70 -11.88 -17.79
C LYS A 224 -7.64 -10.69 -18.07
N ILE A 225 -7.06 -9.53 -18.32
CA ILE A 225 -7.73 -8.29 -18.69
C ILE A 225 -7.52 -8.06 -20.18
N THR A 226 -8.55 -7.61 -20.92
CA THR A 226 -8.36 -7.17 -22.30
C THR A 226 -7.65 -5.82 -22.30
N CYS A 227 -6.60 -5.70 -23.10
CA CYS A 227 -5.83 -4.44 -23.25
C CYS A 227 -5.76 -4.07 -24.72
N LYS A 228 -6.23 -2.86 -25.05
CA LYS A 228 -6.07 -2.23 -26.36
C LYS A 228 -5.27 -0.95 -26.18
N VAL A 229 -4.28 -0.74 -27.03
CA VAL A 229 -3.49 0.50 -27.08
C VAL A 229 -3.68 1.13 -28.45
N LEU A 230 -4.15 2.37 -28.45
CA LEU A 230 -4.29 3.20 -29.63
C LEU A 230 -3.08 4.12 -29.74
N GLY A 231 -2.37 4.04 -30.85
CA GLY A 231 -1.26 4.92 -31.17
C GLY A 231 -1.71 6.19 -31.91
N LYS A 232 -0.74 7.06 -32.27
CA LYS A 232 -0.99 8.36 -32.90
C LYS A 232 -1.93 8.25 -34.09
N LYS A 233 -1.67 7.35 -35.04
CA LYS A 233 -2.49 7.19 -36.27
C LYS A 233 -3.95 6.81 -36.02
N GLU A 234 -4.19 6.00 -34.98
CA GLU A 234 -5.54 5.59 -34.62
C GLU A 234 -6.28 6.72 -33.90
N MET A 235 -5.58 7.48 -33.06
CA MET A 235 -6.12 8.66 -32.39
C MET A 235 -6.46 9.78 -33.41
N GLU A 236 -5.63 9.98 -34.41
CA GLU A 236 -5.91 10.92 -35.54
C GLU A 236 -7.21 10.55 -36.27
N LYS A 237 -7.40 9.27 -36.60
CA LYS A 237 -8.63 8.77 -37.22
C LYS A 237 -9.88 8.98 -36.38
N LEU A 238 -9.71 9.04 -35.05
CA LEU A 238 -10.80 9.24 -34.09
C LEU A 238 -11.00 10.72 -33.70
N GLY A 239 -10.23 11.64 -34.28
CA GLY A 239 -10.34 13.07 -34.00
C GLY A 239 -9.93 13.46 -32.58
N MET A 240 -8.95 12.77 -32.00
CA MET A 240 -8.50 13.05 -30.63
C MET A 240 -7.50 14.21 -30.56
N GLY A 241 -7.85 15.35 -31.11
CA GLY A 241 -6.94 16.47 -31.30
C GLY A 241 -6.37 17.05 -30.03
N SER A 242 -7.14 17.07 -28.94
CA SER A 242 -6.63 17.59 -27.65
C SER A 242 -5.48 16.74 -27.08
N LEU A 243 -5.60 15.40 -27.08
CA LEU A 243 -4.53 14.52 -26.61
C LEU A 243 -3.30 14.60 -27.52
N LEU A 244 -3.53 14.60 -28.83
CA LEU A 244 -2.47 14.72 -29.82
C LEU A 244 -1.75 16.08 -29.73
N GLY A 245 -2.50 17.16 -29.49
CA GLY A 245 -1.93 18.49 -29.28
C GLY A 245 -1.00 18.58 -28.09
N VAL A 246 -1.37 17.99 -26.94
CA VAL A 246 -0.48 17.96 -25.78
C VAL A 246 0.82 17.21 -26.09
N ALA A 247 0.73 16.10 -26.83
CA ALA A 247 1.90 15.29 -27.18
C ALA A 247 2.76 15.86 -28.32
N GLN A 248 2.29 16.88 -29.02
CA GLN A 248 2.89 17.35 -30.26
C GLN A 248 4.32 17.87 -30.08
N GLY A 249 4.66 18.36 -28.91
CA GLY A 249 5.99 18.87 -28.58
C GLY A 249 7.02 17.83 -28.16
N SER A 250 6.62 16.58 -27.94
CA SER A 250 7.51 15.50 -27.51
C SER A 250 7.88 14.56 -28.63
N ASP A 251 9.08 13.98 -28.54
CA ASP A 251 9.52 12.88 -29.40
C ASP A 251 8.91 11.54 -28.97
N GLU A 252 8.44 11.42 -27.72
CA GLU A 252 7.74 10.24 -27.24
C GLU A 252 6.32 10.13 -27.81
N PRO A 253 5.96 9.00 -28.45
CA PRO A 253 4.64 8.85 -29.04
C PRO A 253 3.56 8.71 -27.94
N PRO A 254 2.43 9.44 -28.08
CA PRO A 254 1.33 9.28 -27.14
C PRO A 254 0.64 7.92 -27.30
N ALA A 255 -0.02 7.46 -26.23
CA ALA A 255 -0.77 6.22 -26.21
C ALA A 255 -2.10 6.38 -25.44
N LEU A 256 -3.20 5.98 -26.07
CA LEU A 256 -4.46 5.78 -25.35
C LEU A 256 -4.61 4.30 -25.03
N ILE A 257 -4.56 3.97 -23.73
CA ILE A 257 -4.61 2.59 -23.24
C ILE A 257 -6.01 2.32 -22.70
N VAL A 258 -6.67 1.28 -23.22
CA VAL A 258 -8.00 0.85 -22.79
C VAL A 258 -7.88 -0.55 -22.20
N LEU A 259 -8.31 -0.71 -20.98
CA LEU A 259 -8.30 -1.96 -20.22
C LEU A 259 -9.73 -2.36 -19.88
N GLU A 260 -10.13 -3.59 -20.17
CA GLU A 260 -11.48 -4.06 -19.90
C GLU A 260 -11.46 -5.31 -19.02
N TYR A 261 -12.17 -5.24 -17.89
CA TYR A 261 -12.42 -6.35 -16.98
C TYR A 261 -13.92 -6.62 -16.89
N TYR A 262 -14.32 -7.83 -17.21
CA TYR A 262 -15.72 -8.29 -17.15
C TYR A 262 -15.85 -9.37 -16.07
N GLY A 263 -16.11 -8.95 -14.82
CA GLY A 263 -16.37 -9.84 -13.69
C GLY A 263 -17.85 -10.15 -13.49
N ALA A 264 -18.74 -9.48 -14.24
CA ALA A 264 -20.20 -9.70 -14.29
C ALA A 264 -20.66 -9.95 -15.74
N ALA A 265 -21.96 -10.13 -15.95
CA ALA A 265 -22.52 -10.29 -17.31
C ALA A 265 -22.16 -9.07 -18.18
N LYS A 266 -21.71 -9.30 -19.42
CA LYS A 266 -21.26 -8.23 -20.33
C LYS A 266 -22.30 -7.14 -20.59
N LYS A 267 -23.60 -7.48 -20.52
CA LYS A 267 -24.73 -6.52 -20.67
C LYS A 267 -24.84 -5.52 -19.51
N LYS A 268 -24.22 -5.79 -18.35
CA LYS A 268 -24.21 -4.87 -17.22
C LYS A 268 -23.26 -3.72 -17.52
N ALA A 269 -23.74 -2.49 -17.40
CA ALA A 269 -22.92 -1.29 -17.62
C ALA A 269 -21.66 -1.31 -16.78
N PRO A 270 -20.49 -1.03 -17.36
CA PRO A 270 -19.22 -0.96 -16.62
C PRO A 270 -19.09 0.35 -15.86
N THR A 271 -18.32 0.31 -14.77
CA THR A 271 -17.73 1.51 -14.18
C THR A 271 -16.51 1.89 -15.00
N VAL A 272 -16.43 3.15 -15.44
CA VAL A 272 -15.28 3.66 -16.21
C VAL A 272 -14.40 4.50 -15.30
N ILE A 273 -13.10 4.21 -15.30
CA ILE A 273 -12.07 4.96 -14.56
C ILE A 273 -11.11 5.55 -15.59
N VAL A 274 -10.95 6.87 -15.58
CA VAL A 274 -10.05 7.59 -16.50
C VAL A 274 -8.89 8.16 -15.69
N GLY A 275 -7.66 7.82 -16.09
CA GLY A 275 -6.42 8.27 -15.45
C GLY A 275 -5.67 9.27 -16.32
N LYS A 276 -5.35 10.46 -15.77
CA LYS A 276 -4.40 11.38 -16.38
C LYS A 276 -3.03 10.72 -16.45
N GLY A 277 -2.38 10.77 -17.59
CA GLY A 277 -1.13 10.07 -17.89
C GLY A 277 -0.05 10.95 -18.51
N ILE A 278 0.07 12.19 -18.04
CA ILE A 278 1.18 13.05 -18.47
C ILE A 278 2.45 12.60 -17.77
N THR A 279 3.31 11.91 -18.48
CA THR A 279 4.50 11.27 -17.91
C THR A 279 5.58 12.26 -17.51
N PHE A 280 5.61 13.42 -18.15
CA PHE A 280 6.33 14.61 -17.72
C PHE A 280 5.63 15.86 -18.26
N ASP A 281 5.41 16.87 -17.41
CA ASP A 281 4.68 18.07 -17.78
C ASP A 281 5.52 19.33 -17.57
N THR A 282 6.17 19.79 -18.65
CA THR A 282 6.89 21.06 -18.63
C THR A 282 5.98 22.29 -18.75
N GLY A 283 4.70 22.09 -19.07
CA GLY A 283 3.78 23.18 -19.48
C GLY A 283 3.78 23.45 -20.99
N GLY A 284 4.68 22.84 -21.76
CA GLY A 284 4.85 23.10 -23.19
C GLY A 284 5.45 24.50 -23.44
N ILE A 285 4.94 25.25 -24.42
CA ILE A 285 5.38 26.62 -24.69
C ILE A 285 5.14 27.56 -23.52
N SER A 286 4.07 27.39 -22.75
CA SER A 286 3.83 28.07 -21.46
C SER A 286 4.63 27.39 -20.35
N LEU A 287 5.96 27.47 -20.44
CA LEU A 287 6.90 26.73 -19.62
C LEU A 287 6.74 27.04 -18.12
N LYS A 288 6.63 25.98 -17.32
CA LYS A 288 6.60 26.08 -15.86
C LYS A 288 7.94 26.56 -15.29
N PRO A 289 7.98 27.16 -14.09
CA PRO A 289 9.25 27.44 -13.40
C PRO A 289 10.05 26.16 -13.19
N GLY A 290 11.39 26.25 -13.31
CA GLY A 290 12.28 25.09 -13.15
C GLY A 290 12.31 24.52 -11.74
N ALA A 291 12.07 25.36 -10.71
CA ALA A 291 12.02 24.90 -9.32
C ALA A 291 10.80 23.96 -9.10
N GLY A 292 11.08 22.72 -8.71
CA GLY A 292 10.07 21.68 -8.48
C GLY A 292 9.50 21.06 -9.77
N MET A 293 10.03 21.40 -10.96
CA MET A 293 9.57 20.81 -12.22
C MET A 293 9.87 19.30 -12.30
N ASP A 294 10.89 18.83 -11.62
CA ASP A 294 11.24 17.41 -11.50
C ASP A 294 10.13 16.58 -10.87
N GLU A 295 9.27 17.18 -10.02
CA GLU A 295 8.07 16.53 -9.47
C GLU A 295 7.01 16.26 -10.53
N MET A 296 7.07 16.90 -11.71
CA MET A 296 6.15 16.67 -12.82
C MET A 296 6.27 15.26 -13.43
N LYS A 297 7.25 14.47 -13.06
CA LYS A 297 7.27 13.01 -13.26
C LYS A 297 6.06 12.31 -12.66
N MET A 298 5.42 12.91 -11.62
CA MET A 298 4.25 12.38 -10.92
C MET A 298 2.91 12.75 -11.58
N ASP A 299 2.91 13.54 -12.63
CA ASP A 299 1.68 14.02 -13.29
C ASP A 299 0.93 12.91 -14.07
N MET A 300 1.44 11.71 -13.98
CA MET A 300 0.81 10.47 -14.43
C MET A 300 0.26 9.60 -13.28
N SER A 301 0.17 10.11 -12.06
CA SER A 301 -0.34 9.36 -10.89
C SER A 301 -1.77 8.83 -11.08
N GLY A 302 -2.61 9.56 -11.83
CA GLY A 302 -3.94 9.10 -12.21
C GLY A 302 -3.90 7.81 -13.06
N SER A 303 -2.97 7.72 -14.00
CA SER A 303 -2.72 6.52 -14.79
C SER A 303 -2.21 5.36 -13.95
N ALA A 304 -1.23 5.61 -13.09
CA ALA A 304 -0.71 4.61 -12.16
C ALA A 304 -1.82 4.02 -11.29
N THR A 305 -2.68 4.89 -10.75
CA THR A 305 -3.85 4.49 -9.95
C THR A 305 -4.84 3.67 -10.77
N THR A 306 -5.12 4.06 -12.02
CA THR A 306 -6.02 3.33 -12.91
C THR A 306 -5.48 1.93 -13.22
N LEU A 307 -4.19 1.81 -13.58
CA LEU A 307 -3.54 0.53 -13.85
C LEU A 307 -3.57 -0.38 -12.61
N ALA A 308 -3.19 0.15 -11.45
CA ALA A 308 -3.22 -0.59 -10.19
C ALA A 308 -4.64 -1.02 -9.79
N THR A 309 -5.65 -0.18 -10.02
CA THR A 309 -7.05 -0.53 -9.77
C THR A 309 -7.51 -1.66 -10.70
N MET A 310 -7.16 -1.62 -11.98
CA MET A 310 -7.48 -2.71 -12.91
C MET A 310 -6.80 -4.03 -12.50
N GLN A 311 -5.55 -4.00 -12.08
CA GLN A 311 -4.85 -5.15 -11.49
C GLN A 311 -5.61 -5.69 -10.28
N LEU A 312 -6.04 -4.81 -9.37
CA LEU A 312 -6.70 -5.20 -8.12
C LEU A 312 -8.08 -5.81 -8.36
N VAL A 313 -8.94 -5.19 -9.18
CA VAL A 313 -10.30 -5.70 -9.44
C VAL A 313 -10.26 -7.09 -10.05
N SER A 314 -9.30 -7.35 -10.94
CA SER A 314 -9.10 -8.67 -11.53
C SER A 314 -8.53 -9.68 -10.54
N SER A 315 -7.49 -9.34 -9.79
CA SER A 315 -6.88 -10.23 -8.81
C SER A 315 -7.84 -10.62 -7.69
N LEU A 316 -8.74 -9.71 -7.28
CA LEU A 316 -9.82 -9.96 -6.33
C LEU A 316 -11.03 -10.66 -6.95
N LYS A 317 -11.08 -10.81 -8.27
CA LYS A 317 -12.21 -11.39 -9.03
C LYS A 317 -13.55 -10.75 -8.66
N LEU A 318 -13.57 -9.41 -8.65
CA LEU A 318 -14.78 -8.66 -8.27
C LEU A 318 -15.90 -8.93 -9.28
N LYS A 319 -17.12 -9.11 -8.77
CA LYS A 319 -18.34 -9.36 -9.61
C LYS A 319 -18.90 -8.05 -10.17
N THR A 320 -18.07 -7.32 -10.93
CA THR A 320 -18.43 -6.06 -11.58
C THR A 320 -17.68 -5.93 -12.90
N ASN A 321 -18.18 -5.08 -13.80
CA ASN A 321 -17.47 -4.72 -15.04
C ASN A 321 -16.76 -3.38 -14.84
N VAL A 322 -15.48 -3.31 -15.20
CA VAL A 322 -14.67 -2.09 -15.07
C VAL A 322 -13.89 -1.87 -16.35
N ILE A 323 -13.90 -0.63 -16.81
CA ILE A 323 -13.04 -0.16 -17.91
C ILE A 323 -12.09 0.88 -17.36
N GLY A 324 -10.79 0.65 -17.53
CA GLY A 324 -9.74 1.61 -17.23
C GLY A 324 -9.25 2.28 -18.51
N ILE A 325 -9.21 3.60 -18.53
CA ILE A 325 -8.70 4.39 -19.66
C ILE A 325 -7.52 5.23 -19.17
N VAL A 326 -6.40 5.14 -19.87
CA VAL A 326 -5.19 5.92 -19.58
C VAL A 326 -4.83 6.72 -20.82
N ALA A 327 -4.87 8.05 -20.71
CA ALA A 327 -4.41 8.97 -21.73
C ALA A 327 -2.95 9.34 -21.45
N ALA A 328 -2.02 8.60 -22.06
CA ALA A 328 -0.60 8.77 -21.83
C ALA A 328 0.02 9.69 -22.89
N ALA A 329 0.67 10.76 -22.44
CA ALA A 329 1.38 11.73 -23.27
C ALA A 329 2.52 12.37 -22.46
N GLU A 330 3.45 13.00 -23.15
CA GLU A 330 4.47 13.85 -22.54
C GLU A 330 4.29 15.28 -23.08
N ASN A 331 4.28 16.28 -22.18
CA ASN A 331 4.08 17.68 -22.55
C ASN A 331 5.41 18.43 -22.52
N MET A 332 6.01 18.62 -23.71
CA MET A 332 7.36 19.20 -23.86
C MET A 332 7.33 20.45 -24.73
N PRO A 333 8.22 21.44 -24.47
CA PRO A 333 8.43 22.57 -25.37
C PRO A 333 9.28 22.15 -26.56
N SER A 334 8.84 22.50 -27.78
CA SER A 334 9.64 22.33 -28.99
C SER A 334 9.09 23.21 -30.13
N GLY A 335 9.76 23.22 -31.27
CA GLY A 335 9.26 23.92 -32.45
C GLY A 335 7.94 23.38 -33.01
N SER A 336 7.57 22.13 -32.63
CA SER A 336 6.29 21.51 -33.01
C SER A 336 5.19 21.60 -31.96
N ALA A 337 5.49 22.13 -30.73
CA ALA A 337 4.51 22.24 -29.66
C ALA A 337 3.36 23.21 -30.02
N ILE A 338 2.17 22.94 -29.44
CA ILE A 338 1.03 23.86 -29.55
C ILE A 338 1.33 25.18 -28.83
N LYS A 339 0.74 26.26 -29.39
CA LYS A 339 0.86 27.61 -28.84
C LYS A 339 -0.40 28.01 -28.07
N PRO A 340 -0.29 28.84 -27.01
CA PRO A 340 -1.46 29.44 -26.39
C PRO A 340 -2.39 30.07 -27.41
N GLY A 341 -3.67 29.69 -27.38
CA GLY A 341 -4.69 30.17 -28.31
C GLY A 341 -4.90 29.30 -29.57
N ASP A 342 -4.10 28.24 -29.78
CA ASP A 342 -4.35 27.28 -30.85
C ASP A 342 -5.70 26.57 -30.64
N ILE A 343 -6.44 26.37 -31.76
CA ILE A 343 -7.69 25.62 -31.76
C ILE A 343 -7.38 24.18 -32.19
N LEU A 344 -7.65 23.25 -31.30
CA LEU A 344 -7.48 21.81 -31.55
C LEU A 344 -8.81 21.18 -31.93
N LYS A 345 -8.83 20.37 -32.99
CA LYS A 345 -10.01 19.66 -33.52
C LYS A 345 -9.90 18.16 -33.28
#